data_ab1ebf68d50feb21d14413147a2a5660
#
_entry.id   ab1ebf68d50feb21d14413147a2a5660
#
_cell.length_a   1.000
_cell.length_b   1.000
_cell.length_c   1.000
_cell.angle_alpha   90.00
_cell.angle_beta   90.00
_cell.angle_gamma   90.00
#
_symmetry.space_group_name_H-M   'P 1'
#
loop_
_entity.id
_entity.type
_entity.pdbx_description
1 polymer ?
#
loop_
_entity_poly.entity_id
_entity_poly.type
_entity_poly.pdbx_seq_one_letter_code
_entity_poly.pdbx_strand_id
1 'polypeptide(L)'
;LSIRRQRQMCIRDRHARQVIGIEYVPEAIEDAKVNAEINGIKNTLFFAGDMKDMLTQDFINQYGRPDVIITDPPRAGMHQDVVDVILFAEPKRIVYVSCNPATQARDLQLLDAKYKVKAVQPVDMFPHTHHVENVVLLELKD
;
A
#
# COMPACT_ATOMS: atom_id res chain seq x y z
N LEU A 1 16.04 4.55 -3.88
CA LEU A 1 14.60 4.22 -3.97
C LEU A 1 14.15 3.27 -2.86
N SER A 2 14.97 2.31 -2.44
CA SER A 2 14.61 1.35 -1.38
C SER A 2 14.50 1.97 0.03
N ILE A 3 15.24 3.03 0.32
CA ILE A 3 15.30 3.67 1.65
C ILE A 3 13.93 4.23 2.10
N ARG A 4 13.08 4.71 1.20
CA ARG A 4 11.76 5.23 1.55
C ARG A 4 10.79 4.15 1.98
N ARG A 5 10.76 3.03 1.26
CA ARG A 5 9.88 1.88 1.58
C ARG A 5 10.27 1.25 2.91
N GLN A 6 11.57 1.19 3.21
CA GLN A 6 12.11 0.68 4.47
C GLN A 6 11.67 1.51 5.69
N ARG A 7 11.70 2.85 5.62
CA ARG A 7 11.22 3.72 6.72
C ARG A 7 9.73 3.55 7.01
N GLN A 8 8.92 3.36 5.98
CA GLN A 8 7.48 3.15 6.16
C GLN A 8 7.19 1.86 6.94
N MET A 9 7.97 0.80 6.75
CA MET A 9 7.79 -0.47 7.45
C MET A 9 8.14 -0.36 8.92
N CYS A 10 9.27 0.22 9.30
CA CYS A 10 9.69 0.38 10.69
C CYS A 10 8.72 1.18 11.57
N ILE A 11 7.93 2.08 10.99
CA ILE A 11 6.92 2.86 11.72
C ILE A 11 5.64 2.03 11.94
N ARG A 12 5.24 1.21 10.98
CA ARG A 12 4.01 0.40 11.04
C ARG A 12 4.10 -0.74 12.04
N ASP A 13 5.26 -1.40 12.08
CA ASP A 13 5.47 -2.60 12.88
C ASP A 13 5.31 -2.39 14.39
N ARG A 14 5.56 -1.17 14.87
CA ARG A 14 5.43 -0.82 16.28
C ARG A 14 3.98 -0.69 16.75
N HIS A 15 3.02 -0.51 15.84
CA HIS A 15 1.62 -0.23 16.14
C HIS A 15 0.64 -1.28 15.59
N ALA A 16 1.13 -2.21 14.79
CA ALA A 16 0.33 -3.27 14.19
C ALA A 16 0.60 -4.63 14.86
N ARG A 17 -0.44 -5.45 14.98
CA ARG A 17 -0.27 -6.84 15.44
C ARG A 17 0.50 -7.67 14.42
N GLN A 18 0.25 -7.47 13.15
CA GLN A 18 0.93 -8.10 12.03
C GLN A 18 0.98 -7.14 10.85
N VAL A 19 2.08 -7.16 10.11
CA VAL A 19 2.25 -6.42 8.87
C VAL A 19 2.62 -7.38 7.75
N ILE A 20 1.96 -7.26 6.60
CA ILE A 20 2.27 -8.02 5.40
C ILE A 20 2.77 -7.05 4.34
N GLY A 21 3.95 -7.31 3.80
CA GLY A 21 4.56 -6.56 2.71
C GLY A 21 4.56 -7.38 1.42
N ILE A 22 4.05 -6.81 0.34
CA ILE A 22 4.10 -7.38 -1.01
C ILE A 22 4.88 -6.41 -1.89
N GLU A 23 5.89 -6.89 -2.58
CA GLU A 23 6.74 -6.09 -3.47
C GLU A 23 7.16 -6.93 -4.68
N TYR A 24 7.12 -6.32 -5.86
CA TYR A 24 7.47 -6.99 -7.12
C TYR A 24 8.96 -7.35 -7.21
N VAL A 25 9.85 -6.52 -6.63
CA VAL A 25 11.30 -6.70 -6.71
C VAL A 25 11.78 -7.64 -5.60
N PRO A 26 12.28 -8.86 -5.92
CA PRO A 26 12.71 -9.83 -4.91
C PRO A 26 13.84 -9.30 -4.00
N GLU A 27 14.79 -8.55 -4.56
CA GLU A 27 15.91 -7.97 -3.81
C GLU A 27 15.42 -6.99 -2.75
N ALA A 28 14.35 -6.23 -3.03
CA ALA A 28 13.75 -5.33 -2.05
C ALA A 28 13.06 -6.09 -0.90
N ILE A 29 12.56 -7.30 -1.17
CA ILE A 29 12.01 -8.19 -0.14
C ILE A 29 13.14 -8.75 0.75
N GLU A 30 14.26 -9.15 0.18
CA GLU A 30 15.41 -9.60 0.99
C GLU A 30 15.96 -8.47 1.86
N ASP A 31 16.11 -7.26 1.31
CA ASP A 31 16.47 -6.08 2.08
C ASP A 31 15.47 -5.79 3.21
N ALA A 32 14.19 -5.96 2.96
CA ALA A 32 13.14 -5.76 3.97
C ALA A 32 13.24 -6.77 5.12
N LYS A 33 13.53 -8.06 4.82
CA LYS A 33 13.76 -9.11 5.82
C LYS A 33 14.98 -8.78 6.69
N VAL A 34 16.11 -8.44 6.06
CA VAL A 34 17.34 -8.06 6.77
C VAL A 34 17.09 -6.84 7.67
N ASN A 35 16.39 -5.83 7.17
CA ASN A 35 16.04 -4.65 7.96
C ASN A 35 15.11 -4.98 9.14
N ALA A 36 14.14 -5.86 8.95
CA ALA A 36 13.28 -6.31 10.03
C ALA A 36 14.09 -7.02 11.13
N GLU A 37 15.03 -7.90 10.74
CA GLU A 37 15.91 -8.60 11.67
C GLU A 37 16.80 -7.65 12.45
N ILE A 38 17.51 -6.73 11.78
CA ILE A 38 18.38 -5.71 12.41
C ILE A 38 17.62 -4.86 13.42
N ASN A 39 16.35 -4.55 13.14
CA ASN A 39 15.51 -3.73 14.01
C ASN A 39 14.71 -4.54 15.04
N GLY A 40 14.89 -5.85 15.10
CA GLY A 40 14.19 -6.74 16.02
C GLY A 40 12.69 -6.85 15.78
N ILE A 41 12.24 -6.62 14.54
CA ILE A 41 10.83 -6.65 14.14
C ILE A 41 10.44 -8.11 13.82
N LYS A 42 9.47 -8.66 14.53
CA LYS A 42 9.08 -10.09 14.44
C LYS A 42 7.68 -10.33 13.91
N ASN A 43 6.90 -9.29 13.69
CA ASN A 43 5.48 -9.34 13.31
C ASN A 43 5.25 -9.03 11.83
N THR A 44 6.25 -9.29 10.98
CA THR A 44 6.21 -9.02 9.54
C THR A 44 6.28 -10.28 8.72
N LEU A 45 5.50 -10.32 7.64
CA LEU A 45 5.60 -11.31 6.57
C LEU A 45 5.88 -10.57 5.25
N PHE A 46 6.78 -11.10 4.44
CA PHE A 46 7.19 -10.48 3.18
C PHE A 46 7.04 -11.45 2.02
N PHE A 47 6.43 -10.98 0.94
CA PHE A 47 6.16 -11.75 -0.26
C PHE A 47 6.69 -11.01 -1.49
N ALA A 48 7.52 -11.71 -2.29
CA ALA A 48 7.97 -11.22 -3.58
C ALA A 48 6.99 -11.63 -4.68
N GLY A 49 6.46 -10.68 -5.42
CA GLY A 49 5.55 -10.96 -6.54
C GLY A 49 4.75 -9.73 -6.96
N ASP A 50 4.10 -9.84 -8.12
CA ASP A 50 3.18 -8.80 -8.58
C ASP A 50 1.94 -8.76 -7.67
N MET A 51 1.55 -7.57 -7.26
CA MET A 51 0.41 -7.39 -6.36
C MET A 51 -0.89 -7.98 -6.94
N LYS A 52 -1.10 -7.90 -8.26
CA LYS A 52 -2.28 -8.46 -8.93
C LYS A 52 -2.36 -9.98 -8.82
N ASP A 53 -1.20 -10.67 -8.77
CA ASP A 53 -1.12 -12.12 -8.70
C ASP A 53 -1.09 -12.62 -7.23
N MET A 54 -0.55 -11.79 -6.33
CA MET A 54 -0.38 -12.13 -4.91
C MET A 54 -1.58 -11.74 -4.06
N LEU A 55 -2.11 -10.52 -4.22
CA LEU A 55 -3.25 -10.05 -3.43
C LEU A 55 -4.55 -10.57 -4.04
N THR A 56 -4.89 -11.81 -3.70
CA THR A 56 -6.09 -12.52 -4.16
C THR A 56 -7.08 -12.73 -3.02
N GLN A 57 -8.30 -13.16 -3.35
CA GLN A 57 -9.28 -13.55 -2.31
C GLN A 57 -8.76 -14.71 -1.44
N ASP A 58 -8.05 -15.67 -2.04
CA ASP A 58 -7.45 -16.78 -1.30
C ASP A 58 -6.36 -16.29 -0.36
N PHE A 59 -5.55 -15.31 -0.78
CA PHE A 59 -4.57 -14.68 0.09
C PHE A 59 -5.24 -14.02 1.31
N ILE A 60 -6.33 -13.27 1.09
CA ILE A 60 -7.10 -12.65 2.18
C ILE A 60 -7.72 -13.72 3.10
N ASN A 61 -8.21 -14.83 2.55
CA ASN A 61 -8.77 -15.92 3.34
C ASN A 61 -7.69 -16.60 4.20
N GLN A 62 -6.48 -16.75 3.67
CA GLN A 62 -5.35 -17.40 4.36
C GLN A 62 -4.74 -16.53 5.46
N TYR A 63 -4.51 -15.24 5.19
CA TYR A 63 -3.79 -14.33 6.09
C TYR A 63 -4.71 -13.40 6.89
N GLY A 64 -6.00 -13.41 6.61
CA GLY A 64 -7.00 -12.57 7.24
C GLY A 64 -7.25 -11.25 6.53
N ARG A 65 -8.38 -10.63 6.85
CA ARG A 65 -8.75 -9.31 6.32
C ARG A 65 -7.88 -8.23 6.97
N PRO A 66 -7.25 -7.35 6.18
CA PRO A 66 -6.47 -6.25 6.73
C PRO A 66 -7.39 -5.18 7.32
N ASP A 67 -7.00 -4.57 8.44
CA ASP A 67 -7.66 -3.37 8.96
C ASP A 67 -7.27 -2.12 8.15
N VAL A 68 -6.03 -2.08 7.66
CA VAL A 68 -5.48 -0.97 6.90
C VAL A 68 -4.66 -1.50 5.71
N ILE A 69 -4.88 -0.94 4.54
CA ILE A 69 -4.01 -1.13 3.38
C ILE A 69 -3.27 0.18 3.10
N ILE A 70 -1.96 0.09 2.87
CA ILE A 70 -1.15 1.20 2.37
C ILE A 70 -0.60 0.76 1.02
N THR A 71 -0.94 1.50 -0.01
CA THR A 71 -0.55 1.20 -1.39
C THR A 71 0.22 2.36 -2.01
N ASP A 72 1.26 2.02 -2.78
CA ASP A 72 2.11 2.94 -3.53
C ASP A 72 2.38 2.32 -4.91
N PRO A 73 1.36 2.29 -5.79
CA PRO A 73 1.45 1.63 -7.08
C PRO A 73 2.36 2.41 -8.05
N PRO A 74 2.73 1.80 -9.18
CA PRO A 74 3.46 2.48 -10.25
C PRO A 74 2.63 3.63 -10.85
N ARG A 75 3.24 4.45 -11.72
CA ARG A 75 2.60 5.61 -12.36
C ARG A 75 1.30 5.29 -13.11
N ALA A 76 1.12 4.06 -13.57
CA ALA A 76 -0.10 3.60 -14.24
C ALA A 76 -1.29 3.45 -13.29
N GLY A 77 -1.08 3.51 -11.98
CA GLY A 77 -2.07 3.24 -10.95
C GLY A 77 -2.19 1.76 -10.63
N MET A 78 -3.26 1.37 -9.93
CA MET A 78 -3.55 -0.02 -9.59
C MET A 78 -4.16 -0.77 -10.77
N HIS A 79 -3.85 -2.07 -10.86
CA HIS A 79 -4.58 -2.98 -11.75
C HIS A 79 -6.00 -3.18 -11.24
N GLN A 80 -6.96 -3.42 -12.14
CA GLN A 80 -8.37 -3.62 -11.75
C GLN A 80 -8.54 -4.75 -10.74
N ASP A 81 -7.84 -5.88 -10.93
CA ASP A 81 -7.91 -7.02 -10.03
C ASP A 81 -7.49 -6.66 -8.59
N VAL A 82 -6.51 -5.78 -8.44
CA VAL A 82 -6.08 -5.28 -7.13
C VAL A 82 -7.17 -4.43 -6.47
N VAL A 83 -7.81 -3.56 -7.25
CA VAL A 83 -8.95 -2.76 -6.77
C VAL A 83 -10.09 -3.66 -6.32
N ASP A 84 -10.42 -4.70 -7.11
CA ASP A 84 -11.50 -5.63 -6.81
C ASP A 84 -11.22 -6.42 -5.52
N VAL A 85 -9.97 -6.85 -5.30
CA VAL A 85 -9.60 -7.53 -4.05
C VAL A 85 -9.62 -6.57 -2.86
N ILE A 86 -9.23 -5.31 -3.02
CA ILE A 86 -9.36 -4.30 -1.96
C ILE A 86 -10.84 -4.09 -1.59
N LEU A 87 -11.72 -4.00 -2.59
CA LEU A 87 -13.16 -3.89 -2.38
C LEU A 87 -13.77 -5.15 -1.72
N PHE A 88 -13.20 -6.33 -1.99
CA PHE A 88 -13.59 -7.58 -1.32
C PHE A 88 -13.06 -7.65 0.12
N ALA A 89 -11.82 -7.23 0.35
CA ALA A 89 -11.18 -7.29 1.67
C ALA A 89 -11.79 -6.30 2.67
N GLU A 90 -12.34 -5.19 2.18
CA GLU A 90 -13.00 -4.14 2.97
C GLU A 90 -12.15 -3.64 4.16
N PRO A 91 -10.86 -3.24 3.96
CA PRO A 91 -10.12 -2.61 5.03
C PRO A 91 -10.84 -1.36 5.53
N LYS A 92 -10.78 -1.09 6.82
CA LYS A 92 -11.39 0.13 7.40
C LYS A 92 -10.81 1.41 6.83
N ARG A 93 -9.52 1.36 6.47
CA ARG A 93 -8.79 2.50 5.91
C ARG A 93 -7.85 2.08 4.79
N ILE A 94 -7.70 2.96 3.81
CA ILE A 94 -6.70 2.85 2.76
C ILE A 94 -5.89 4.13 2.75
N VAL A 95 -4.56 4.01 2.76
CA VAL A 95 -3.64 5.11 2.49
C VAL A 95 -3.05 4.89 1.11
N TYR A 96 -3.40 5.75 0.18
CA TYR A 96 -2.96 5.66 -1.20
C TYR A 96 -1.92 6.75 -1.49
N VAL A 97 -0.68 6.35 -1.69
CA VAL A 97 0.42 7.22 -2.12
C VAL A 97 0.58 7.09 -3.63
N SER A 98 0.68 8.19 -4.35
CA SER A 98 0.85 8.17 -5.81
C SER A 98 1.71 9.34 -6.29
N CYS A 99 2.60 9.06 -7.23
CA CYS A 99 3.33 10.08 -8.00
C CYS A 99 2.57 10.59 -9.23
N ASN A 100 1.34 10.11 -9.47
CA ASN A 100 0.49 10.52 -10.59
C ASN A 100 -0.95 10.74 -10.14
N PRO A 101 -1.34 12.00 -9.85
CA PRO A 101 -2.69 12.31 -9.38
C PRO A 101 -3.80 11.93 -10.36
N ALA A 102 -3.53 11.88 -11.66
CA ALA A 102 -4.55 11.55 -12.68
C ALA A 102 -4.95 10.07 -12.61
N THR A 103 -3.97 9.16 -12.53
CA THR A 103 -4.25 7.72 -12.36
C THR A 103 -4.79 7.41 -10.97
N GLN A 104 -4.35 8.15 -9.96
CA GLN A 104 -4.92 8.06 -8.62
C GLN A 104 -6.40 8.44 -8.62
N ALA A 105 -6.79 9.52 -9.27
CA ALA A 105 -8.20 9.94 -9.36
C ALA A 105 -9.07 8.87 -10.02
N ARG A 106 -8.58 8.21 -11.08
CA ARG A 106 -9.27 7.08 -11.72
C ARG A 106 -9.49 5.92 -10.72
N ASP A 107 -8.45 5.55 -10.00
CA ASP A 107 -8.54 4.44 -9.03
C ASP A 107 -9.45 4.81 -7.84
N LEU A 108 -9.42 6.07 -7.40
CA LEU A 108 -10.33 6.58 -6.37
C LEU A 108 -11.78 6.51 -6.81
N GLN A 109 -12.06 6.76 -8.09
CA GLN A 109 -13.41 6.61 -8.65
C GLN A 109 -13.92 5.17 -8.56
N LEU A 110 -13.06 4.18 -8.78
CA LEU A 110 -13.41 2.76 -8.62
C LEU A 110 -13.64 2.40 -7.14
N LEU A 111 -12.78 2.93 -6.25
CA LEU A 111 -12.89 2.71 -4.81
C LEU A 111 -14.09 3.43 -4.18
N ASP A 112 -14.64 4.47 -4.83
CA ASP A 112 -15.81 5.21 -4.33
C ASP A 112 -17.05 4.32 -4.15
N ALA A 113 -17.10 3.16 -4.78
CA ALA A 113 -18.16 2.17 -4.55
C ALA A 113 -18.34 1.84 -3.05
N LYS A 114 -17.24 1.79 -2.27
CA LYS A 114 -17.26 1.45 -0.83
C LYS A 114 -16.51 2.44 0.07
N TYR A 115 -15.74 3.35 -0.47
CA TYR A 115 -14.87 4.25 0.29
C TYR A 115 -15.19 5.72 0.07
N LYS A 116 -14.96 6.52 1.09
CA LYS A 116 -14.99 8.00 1.01
C LYS A 116 -13.60 8.57 1.23
N VAL A 117 -13.24 9.57 0.47
CA VAL A 117 -12.00 10.33 0.67
C VAL A 117 -12.15 11.18 1.93
N LYS A 118 -11.22 11.01 2.89
CA LYS A 118 -11.19 11.75 4.16
C LYS A 118 -10.17 12.87 4.16
N ALA A 119 -9.03 12.66 3.54
CA ALA A 119 -7.97 13.64 3.46
C ALA A 119 -7.16 13.44 2.19
N VAL A 120 -6.65 14.56 1.66
CA VAL A 120 -5.74 14.61 0.52
C VAL A 120 -4.57 15.51 0.91
N GLN A 121 -3.36 15.00 0.80
CA GLN A 121 -2.14 15.72 1.13
C GLN A 121 -1.14 15.61 0.00
N PRO A 122 -1.00 16.62 -0.86
CA PRO A 122 0.10 16.68 -1.80
C PRO A 122 1.41 16.98 -1.05
N VAL A 123 2.50 16.36 -1.51
CA VAL A 123 3.82 16.50 -0.94
C VAL A 123 4.82 16.79 -2.06
N ASP A 124 5.47 17.93 -2.01
CA ASP A 124 6.54 18.28 -2.94
C ASP A 124 7.84 17.61 -2.52
N MET A 125 8.11 16.46 -3.12
CA MET A 125 9.31 15.68 -2.85
C MET A 125 10.47 16.02 -3.79
N PHE A 126 10.17 16.71 -4.90
CA PHE A 126 11.11 17.05 -5.96
C PHE A 126 10.89 18.51 -6.41
N PRO A 127 11.31 19.51 -5.58
CA PRO A 127 10.91 20.91 -5.74
C PRO A 127 11.39 21.58 -7.04
N HIS A 128 12.29 20.94 -7.79
CA HIS A 128 12.75 21.42 -9.09
C HIS A 128 12.10 20.72 -10.28
N THR A 129 11.04 19.95 -10.05
CA THR A 129 10.29 19.22 -11.07
C THR A 129 8.79 19.47 -10.91
N HIS A 130 8.01 19.08 -11.92
CA HIS A 130 6.54 19.10 -11.85
C HIS A 130 5.96 17.86 -11.16
N HIS A 131 6.80 16.99 -10.59
CA HIS A 131 6.36 15.76 -9.94
C HIS A 131 5.95 16.04 -8.49
N VAL A 132 4.71 15.70 -8.17
CA VAL A 132 4.14 15.79 -6.82
C VAL A 132 3.73 14.40 -6.38
N GLU A 133 4.13 14.01 -5.17
CA GLU A 133 3.57 12.87 -4.49
C GLU A 133 2.24 13.30 -3.85
N ASN A 134 1.20 12.51 -4.02
CA ASN A 134 -0.09 12.80 -3.41
C ASN A 134 -0.51 11.63 -2.49
N VAL A 135 -0.80 11.94 -1.25
CA VAL A 135 -1.24 10.97 -0.25
C VAL A 135 -2.72 11.16 0.01
N VAL A 136 -3.51 10.12 -0.20
CA VAL A 136 -4.95 10.14 0.03
C VAL A 136 -5.31 9.13 1.11
N LEU A 137 -6.07 9.58 2.10
CA LEU A 137 -6.70 8.73 3.09
C LEU A 137 -8.16 8.47 2.70
N LEU A 138 -8.51 7.17 2.59
CA LEU A 138 -9.89 6.74 2.41
C LEU A 138 -10.36 5.98 3.65
N GLU A 139 -11.64 6.11 3.94
CA GLU A 139 -12.34 5.33 4.97
C GLU A 139 -13.51 4.58 4.34
N LEU A 140 -13.73 3.36 4.82
CA LEU A 140 -14.89 2.55 4.44
C LEU A 140 -16.16 3.33 4.77
N LYS A 141 -17.13 3.34 3.86
CA LYS A 141 -18.47 3.92 4.08
C LYS A 141 -19.25 3.02 5.06
N ASP A 142 -20.05 3.65 5.90
CA ASP A 142 -20.97 2.97 6.83
C ASP A 142 -22.06 2.25 6.07
#